data_74c0ba8dee02a838ca1f7060cf164405
#
_entry.id   74c0ba8dee02a838ca1f7060cf164405
#
_cell.length_a   1.000
_cell.length_b   1.000
_cell.length_c   1.000
_cell.angle_alpha   90.00
_cell.angle_beta   90.00
_cell.angle_gamma   90.00
#
_symmetry.space_group_name_H-M   'P 1'
#
loop_
_entity.id
_entity.type
_entity.pdbx_description
1 polymer ?
#
loop_
_entity_poly.entity_id
_entity_poly.type
_entity_poly.pdbx_seq_one_letter_code
_entity_poly.pdbx_strand_id
1 'polypeptide(L)'
;EDMKKLHPTMDDRLFDLRQKLLDFAGEAVCFPGYEEDLDNILNYGQFWIGNNIKLMRGEPSQCHANSCNLWEQNKDITRICTGYALSEDGMWRQHSWIIWHKARSNQIIETTVPRILYFGFVMTTEMCEEFADNNY
;
A
#
# COMPACT_ATOMS: atom_id res chain seq x y z
N GLU A 1 10.85 12.72 16.35
CA GLU A 1 11.83 13.73 16.74
C GLU A 1 13.26 13.36 16.30
N ASP A 2 13.75 12.22 16.76
CA ASP A 2 15.11 11.80 16.40
C ASP A 2 15.26 11.57 14.89
N MET A 3 14.22 11.05 14.26
CA MET A 3 14.19 10.82 12.83
C MET A 3 14.36 12.12 12.05
N LYS A 4 13.69 13.17 12.47
CA LYS A 4 13.77 14.49 11.84
C LYS A 4 15.17 15.10 11.97
N LYS A 5 15.83 14.88 13.10
CA LYS A 5 17.21 15.35 13.33
C LYS A 5 18.19 14.62 12.42
N LEU A 6 17.97 13.32 12.18
CA LEU A 6 18.82 12.49 11.32
C LEU A 6 18.57 12.75 9.83
N HIS A 7 17.36 13.20 9.48
CA HIS A 7 16.95 13.39 8.09
C HIS A 7 16.28 14.76 7.90
N PRO A 8 17.05 15.85 8.02
CA PRO A 8 16.47 17.21 8.00
C PRO A 8 15.83 17.60 6.67
N THR A 9 16.14 16.88 5.58
CA THR A 9 15.55 17.13 4.26
C THR A 9 14.31 16.29 3.98
N MET A 10 13.94 15.39 4.89
CA MET A 10 12.75 14.56 4.75
C MET A 10 11.49 15.41 4.90
N ASP A 11 10.49 15.15 4.05
CA ASP A 11 9.19 15.82 4.13
C ASP A 11 8.56 15.60 5.51
N ASP A 12 8.14 16.69 6.18
CA ASP A 12 7.54 16.60 7.51
C ASP A 12 6.31 15.71 7.56
N ARG A 13 5.57 15.61 6.46
CA ARG A 13 4.38 14.74 6.39
C ARG A 13 4.72 13.26 6.45
N LEU A 14 5.96 12.87 6.13
CA LEU A 14 6.41 11.48 6.32
C LEU A 14 6.48 11.13 7.81
N PHE A 15 6.83 12.08 8.67
CA PHE A 15 6.80 11.87 10.11
C PHE A 15 5.38 11.68 10.61
N ASP A 16 4.41 12.42 10.06
CA ASP A 16 3.00 12.25 10.40
C ASP A 16 2.51 10.86 9.99
N LEU A 17 2.87 10.40 8.80
CA LEU A 17 2.53 9.06 8.35
C LEU A 17 3.17 7.99 9.24
N ARG A 18 4.46 8.15 9.53
CA ARG A 18 5.19 7.24 10.43
C ARG A 18 4.49 7.12 11.78
N GLN A 19 4.14 8.25 12.38
CA GLN A 19 3.49 8.28 13.67
C GLN A 19 2.14 7.58 13.63
N LYS A 20 1.36 7.83 12.58
CA LYS A 20 0.06 7.19 12.39
C LYS A 20 0.17 5.67 12.30
N LEU A 21 1.14 5.17 11.55
CA LEU A 21 1.35 3.73 11.40
C LEU A 21 1.80 3.10 12.72
N LEU A 22 2.79 3.68 13.37
CA LEU A 22 3.35 3.14 14.62
C LEU A 22 2.38 3.24 15.80
N ASP A 23 1.52 4.27 15.82
CA ASP A 23 0.46 4.36 16.83
C ASP A 23 -0.54 3.21 16.71
N PHE A 24 -0.72 2.72 15.49
CA PHE A 24 -1.64 1.61 15.25
C PHE A 24 -1.00 0.26 15.54
N ALA A 25 0.20 0.00 15.03
CA ALA A 25 0.94 -1.25 15.24
C ALA A 25 2.35 -1.14 14.67
N GLY A 26 3.17 -2.19 14.90
CA GLY A 26 4.49 -2.30 14.31
C GLY A 26 5.58 -1.62 15.10
N GLU A 27 6.82 -1.82 14.68
CA GLU A 27 8.01 -1.33 15.37
C GLU A 27 8.78 -0.27 14.60
N ALA A 28 8.69 -0.29 13.27
CA ALA A 28 9.43 0.63 12.41
C ALA A 28 8.72 0.82 11.07
N VAL A 29 9.06 1.91 10.38
CA VAL A 29 8.57 2.19 9.03
C VAL A 29 9.77 2.40 8.12
N CYS A 30 9.80 1.65 7.02
CA CYS A 30 10.81 1.82 5.99
C CYS A 30 10.25 2.70 4.87
N PHE A 31 10.71 3.94 4.78
CA PHE A 31 10.28 4.83 3.71
C PHE A 31 11.20 4.72 2.49
N PRO A 32 10.64 4.78 1.27
CA PRO A 32 11.46 5.09 0.11
C PRO A 32 11.95 6.54 0.24
N GLY A 33 12.96 6.93 -0.48
CA GLY A 33 13.49 8.29 -0.39
C GLY A 33 12.45 9.38 -0.71
N TYR A 34 11.44 9.01 -1.50
CA TYR A 34 10.37 9.90 -1.91
C TYR A 34 9.07 9.12 -2.02
N GLU A 35 7.99 9.65 -1.43
CA GLU A 35 6.66 9.03 -1.51
C GLU A 35 5.75 9.93 -2.35
N GLU A 36 5.55 9.56 -3.62
CA GLU A 36 4.74 10.34 -4.56
C GLU A 36 3.25 10.38 -4.22
N ASP A 37 2.74 9.38 -3.49
CA ASP A 37 1.34 9.28 -3.12
C ASP A 37 1.05 9.74 -1.70
N LEU A 38 1.97 10.47 -1.09
CA LEU A 38 1.89 10.84 0.32
C LEU A 38 0.60 11.58 0.66
N ASP A 39 0.20 12.54 -0.15
CA ASP A 39 -1.04 13.30 0.11
C ASP A 39 -2.27 12.40 0.08
N ASN A 40 -2.34 11.51 -0.89
CA ASN A 40 -3.47 10.58 -1.02
C ASN A 40 -3.49 9.58 0.14
N ILE A 41 -2.32 9.09 0.55
CA ILE A 41 -2.22 8.15 1.68
C ILE A 41 -2.69 8.83 2.96
N LEU A 42 -2.25 10.05 3.22
CA LEU A 42 -2.65 10.78 4.43
C LEU A 42 -4.12 11.20 4.41
N ASN A 43 -4.62 11.63 3.27
CA ASN A 43 -5.99 12.15 3.16
C ASN A 43 -7.06 11.07 3.03
N TYR A 44 -6.74 9.96 2.37
CA TYR A 44 -7.73 8.92 2.02
C TYR A 44 -7.35 7.54 2.51
N GLY A 45 -6.23 7.41 3.20
CA GLY A 45 -5.77 6.12 3.70
C GLY A 45 -6.72 5.51 4.72
N GLN A 46 -6.83 4.20 4.70
CA GLN A 46 -7.59 3.43 5.65
C GLN A 46 -6.82 2.16 6.00
N PHE A 47 -7.15 1.59 7.16
CA PHE A 47 -6.52 0.35 7.62
C PHE A 47 -7.37 -0.85 7.22
N TRP A 48 -6.68 -1.92 6.83
CA TRP A 48 -7.29 -3.24 6.63
C TRP A 48 -6.51 -4.27 7.45
N ILE A 49 -7.23 -5.21 8.05
CA ILE A 49 -6.62 -6.34 8.74
C ILE A 49 -6.36 -7.45 7.71
N GLY A 50 -5.17 -8.04 7.78
CA GLY A 50 -4.77 -9.11 6.87
C GLY A 50 -5.30 -10.49 7.26
N ASN A 51 -6.61 -10.61 7.51
CA ASN A 51 -7.23 -11.86 7.97
C ASN A 51 -8.07 -12.58 6.91
N ASN A 52 -8.36 -11.95 5.79
CA ASN A 52 -9.14 -12.55 4.71
C ASN A 52 -8.53 -12.15 3.39
N ILE A 53 -7.32 -12.58 3.16
CA ILE A 53 -6.54 -12.25 1.98
C ILE A 53 -6.59 -13.41 1.00
N LYS A 54 -6.86 -13.10 -0.27
CA LYS A 54 -6.66 -14.04 -1.37
C LYS A 54 -5.26 -13.85 -1.92
N LEU A 55 -4.48 -14.91 -1.94
CA LEU A 55 -3.12 -14.86 -2.47
C LEU A 55 -3.14 -15.28 -3.95
N MET A 56 -2.70 -14.38 -4.83
CA MET A 56 -2.56 -14.65 -6.26
C MET A 56 -1.16 -14.21 -6.68
N ARG A 57 -0.19 -15.07 -6.47
CA ARG A 57 1.23 -14.73 -6.64
C ARG A 57 1.60 -14.37 -8.08
N GLY A 58 2.24 -13.20 -8.24
CA GLY A 58 2.99 -12.80 -9.41
C GLY A 58 4.48 -12.96 -9.17
N GLU A 59 5.28 -12.12 -9.79
CA GLU A 59 6.72 -12.15 -9.61
C GLU A 59 7.12 -11.66 -8.21
N PRO A 60 8.10 -12.30 -7.55
CA PRO A 60 8.56 -11.86 -6.23
C PRO A 60 9.05 -10.41 -6.24
N SER A 61 8.72 -9.67 -5.19
CA SER A 61 9.12 -8.26 -4.99
C SER A 61 8.65 -7.29 -6.08
N GLN A 62 7.67 -7.67 -6.88
CA GLN A 62 7.13 -6.86 -7.98
C GLN A 62 5.68 -6.47 -7.70
N CYS A 63 5.37 -6.04 -6.47
CA CYS A 63 3.99 -5.77 -6.06
C CYS A 63 3.28 -4.73 -6.93
N HIS A 64 3.99 -3.69 -7.38
CA HIS A 64 3.39 -2.66 -8.23
C HIS A 64 3.01 -3.22 -9.60
N ALA A 65 3.96 -3.87 -10.28
CA ALA A 65 3.72 -4.46 -11.60
C ALA A 65 2.69 -5.59 -11.54
N ASN A 66 2.77 -6.44 -10.51
CA ASN A 66 1.80 -7.53 -10.32
C ASN A 66 0.38 -6.99 -10.14
N SER A 67 0.23 -5.94 -9.33
CA SER A 67 -1.07 -5.31 -9.11
C SER A 67 -1.62 -4.69 -10.39
N CYS A 68 -0.76 -4.04 -11.18
CA CYS A 68 -1.16 -3.49 -12.48
C CYS A 68 -1.66 -4.59 -13.42
N ASN A 69 -0.94 -5.68 -13.51
CA ASN A 69 -1.32 -6.82 -14.37
C ASN A 69 -2.67 -7.41 -13.97
N LEU A 70 -2.87 -7.61 -12.68
CA LEU A 70 -4.11 -8.19 -12.16
C LEU A 70 -5.29 -7.25 -12.38
N TRP A 71 -5.10 -5.95 -12.13
CA TRP A 71 -6.12 -4.94 -12.37
C TRP A 71 -6.49 -4.88 -13.86
N GLU A 72 -5.50 -4.88 -14.75
CA GLU A 72 -5.70 -4.80 -16.19
C GLU A 72 -6.63 -5.91 -16.71
N GLN A 73 -6.51 -7.10 -16.11
CA GLN A 73 -7.32 -8.27 -16.48
C GLN A 73 -8.72 -8.24 -15.84
N ASN A 74 -8.97 -7.39 -14.85
CA ASN A 74 -10.18 -7.40 -14.04
C ASN A 74 -10.66 -5.99 -13.68
N LYS A 75 -10.59 -5.05 -14.62
CA LYS A 75 -10.86 -3.62 -14.38
C LYS A 75 -12.23 -3.34 -13.77
N ASP A 76 -13.25 -4.13 -14.12
CA ASP A 76 -14.62 -3.88 -13.69
C ASP A 76 -14.88 -4.25 -12.23
N ILE A 77 -14.07 -5.12 -11.68
CA ILE A 77 -14.31 -5.69 -10.33
C ILE A 77 -13.14 -5.47 -9.36
N THR A 78 -12.09 -4.81 -9.80
CA THR A 78 -10.92 -4.55 -8.94
C THR A 78 -10.50 -3.10 -8.98
N ARG A 79 -9.73 -2.71 -7.96
CA ARG A 79 -9.01 -1.43 -7.89
C ARG A 79 -7.63 -1.68 -7.31
N ILE A 80 -6.67 -0.87 -7.73
CA ILE A 80 -5.33 -0.89 -7.15
C ILE A 80 -5.34 -0.06 -5.88
N CYS A 81 -4.67 -0.57 -4.85
CA CYS A 81 -4.38 0.18 -3.63
C CYS A 81 -2.88 0.36 -3.50
N THR A 82 -2.46 1.47 -2.93
CA THR A 82 -1.07 1.69 -2.59
C THR A 82 -0.96 2.37 -1.23
N GLY A 83 0.12 2.12 -0.54
CA GLY A 83 0.39 2.64 0.77
C GLY A 83 1.47 1.85 1.45
N TYR A 84 1.19 1.36 2.65
CA TYR A 84 2.15 0.64 3.48
C TYR A 84 1.53 -0.64 4.01
N ALA A 85 2.34 -1.66 4.17
CA ALA A 85 1.89 -2.94 4.72
C ALA A 85 2.86 -3.41 5.79
N LEU A 86 2.30 -3.98 6.85
CA LEU A 86 3.06 -4.46 8.00
C LEU A 86 3.37 -5.95 7.85
N SER A 87 4.66 -6.27 7.85
CA SER A 87 5.14 -7.64 7.78
C SER A 87 5.29 -8.24 9.19
N GLU A 88 5.47 -9.54 9.26
CA GLU A 88 5.64 -10.26 10.51
C GLU A 88 6.86 -9.80 11.32
N ASP A 89 7.85 -9.20 10.68
CA ASP A 89 9.04 -8.67 11.34
C ASP A 89 8.80 -7.35 12.08
N GLY A 90 7.56 -6.83 12.06
CA GLY A 90 7.22 -5.58 12.73
C GLY A 90 7.52 -4.33 11.91
N MET A 91 7.91 -4.48 10.66
CA MET A 91 8.25 -3.33 9.81
C MET A 91 7.17 -3.04 8.78
N TRP A 92 6.77 -1.77 8.71
CA TRP A 92 5.93 -1.25 7.64
C TRP A 92 6.80 -0.94 6.42
N ARG A 93 6.37 -1.43 5.25
CA ARG A 93 7.05 -1.15 3.97
C ARG A 93 6.06 -0.66 2.94
N GLN A 94 6.51 0.21 2.06
CA GLN A 94 5.70 0.67 0.93
C GLN A 94 5.27 -0.54 0.09
N HIS A 95 3.98 -0.57 -0.29
CA HIS A 95 3.40 -1.75 -0.90
C HIS A 95 2.17 -1.38 -1.72
N SER A 96 1.88 -2.20 -2.72
CA SER A 96 0.65 -2.12 -3.51
C SER A 96 -0.05 -3.47 -3.50
N TRP A 97 -1.37 -3.43 -3.57
CA TRP A 97 -2.21 -4.62 -3.56
C TRP A 97 -3.50 -4.31 -4.32
N ILE A 98 -4.38 -5.28 -4.40
CA ILE A 98 -5.66 -5.17 -5.09
C ILE A 98 -6.80 -5.27 -4.08
N ILE A 99 -7.84 -4.48 -4.28
CA ILE A 99 -9.15 -4.70 -3.65
C ILE A 99 -10.07 -5.30 -4.70
N TRP A 100 -10.65 -6.44 -4.38
CA TRP A 100 -11.63 -7.12 -5.21
C TRP A 100 -13.01 -6.80 -4.67
N HIS A 101 -13.83 -6.14 -5.49
CA HIS A 101 -15.19 -5.77 -5.12
C HIS A 101 -16.13 -6.94 -5.38
N LYS A 102 -16.49 -7.65 -4.32
CA LYS A 102 -17.49 -8.71 -4.36
C LYS A 102 -18.87 -8.13 -4.07
N ALA A 103 -19.93 -8.89 -4.37
CA ALA A 103 -21.31 -8.43 -4.22
C ALA A 103 -21.65 -7.91 -2.82
N ARG A 104 -21.03 -8.47 -1.76
CA ARG A 104 -21.36 -8.12 -0.36
C ARG A 104 -20.15 -7.70 0.48
N SER A 105 -18.96 -7.74 -0.07
CA SER A 105 -17.74 -7.42 0.68
C SER A 105 -16.61 -7.14 -0.26
N ASN A 106 -15.57 -6.51 0.26
CA ASN A 106 -14.32 -6.33 -0.46
C ASN A 106 -13.29 -7.29 0.11
N GLN A 107 -12.42 -7.79 -0.75
CA GLN A 107 -11.34 -8.69 -0.34
C GLN A 107 -10.02 -8.19 -0.88
N ILE A 108 -8.98 -8.21 -0.04
CA ILE A 108 -7.62 -7.93 -0.47
C ILE A 108 -7.11 -9.11 -1.29
N ILE A 109 -6.51 -8.81 -2.44
CA ILE A 109 -5.72 -9.78 -3.20
C ILE A 109 -4.26 -9.37 -3.07
N GLU A 110 -3.46 -10.26 -2.53
CA GLU A 110 -2.03 -10.07 -2.35
C GLU A 110 -1.27 -10.81 -3.45
N THR A 111 -0.33 -10.13 -4.11
CA THR A 111 0.38 -10.73 -5.24
C THR A 111 1.81 -11.16 -4.90
N THR A 112 2.28 -10.92 -3.71
CA THR A 112 3.61 -11.34 -3.25
C THR A 112 3.51 -12.21 -2.01
N VAL A 113 3.61 -11.63 -0.82
CA VAL A 113 3.55 -12.35 0.46
C VAL A 113 2.47 -11.70 1.32
N PRO A 114 1.60 -12.48 1.99
CA PRO A 114 0.58 -11.90 2.87
C PRO A 114 1.18 -11.03 3.96
N ARG A 115 0.46 -9.97 4.32
CA ARG A 115 0.83 -9.03 5.37
C ARG A 115 -0.14 -9.11 6.53
N ILE A 116 0.25 -8.58 7.69
CA ILE A 116 -0.59 -8.55 8.89
C ILE A 116 -1.63 -7.44 8.79
N LEU A 117 -1.19 -6.27 8.39
CA LEU A 117 -2.02 -5.06 8.27
C LEU A 117 -1.66 -4.30 7.00
N TYR A 118 -2.62 -3.56 6.50
CA TYR A 118 -2.45 -2.69 5.33
C TYR A 118 -2.96 -1.30 5.67
N PHE A 119 -2.25 -0.28 5.27
CA PHE A 119 -2.71 1.10 5.34
C PHE A 119 -2.44 1.80 4.02
N GLY A 120 -3.48 2.24 3.34
CA GLY A 120 -3.33 2.93 2.07
C GLY A 120 -4.66 3.42 1.55
N PHE A 121 -4.66 3.86 0.30
CA PHE A 121 -5.88 4.37 -0.32
C PHE A 121 -6.23 3.55 -1.56
N VAL A 122 -7.52 3.55 -1.87
CA VAL A 122 -8.04 2.87 -3.07
C VAL A 122 -8.02 3.86 -4.22
N MET A 123 -7.35 3.51 -5.30
CA MET A 123 -7.25 4.37 -6.48
C MET A 123 -8.57 4.42 -7.25
N THR A 124 -8.87 5.58 -7.83
CA THR A 124 -9.92 5.68 -8.83
C THR A 124 -9.48 4.94 -10.10
N THR A 125 -10.41 4.70 -11.02
CA THR A 125 -10.09 4.06 -12.30
C THR A 125 -9.01 4.85 -13.06
N GLU A 126 -9.12 6.17 -13.08
CA GLU A 126 -8.14 7.04 -13.74
C GLU A 126 -6.76 6.93 -13.10
N MET A 127 -6.71 6.89 -11.76
CA MET A 127 -5.46 6.70 -11.03
C MET A 127 -4.84 5.33 -11.33
N CYS A 128 -5.67 4.29 -11.43
CA CYS A 128 -5.21 2.94 -11.77
C CYS A 128 -4.56 2.93 -13.17
N GLU A 129 -5.16 3.60 -14.14
CA GLU A 129 -4.61 3.68 -15.49
C GLU A 129 -3.26 4.38 -15.51
N GLU A 130 -3.15 5.52 -14.81
CA GLU A 130 -1.90 6.25 -14.71
C GLU A 130 -0.83 5.43 -13.99
N PHE A 131 -1.20 4.76 -12.91
CA PHE A 131 -0.29 3.91 -12.15
C PHE A 131 0.22 2.75 -13.02
N ALA A 132 -0.67 2.13 -13.81
CA ALA A 132 -0.29 1.06 -14.72
C ALA A 132 0.68 1.55 -15.81
N ASP A 133 0.44 2.73 -16.36
CA ASP A 133 1.33 3.32 -17.38
C ASP A 133 2.73 3.56 -16.82
N ASN A 134 2.84 3.90 -15.54
CA ASN A 134 4.13 4.20 -14.89
C ASN A 134 4.86 2.95 -14.38
N ASN A 135 4.19 1.81 -14.26
CA ASN A 135 4.75 0.61 -13.61
C ASN A 135 4.79 -0.63 -14.52
N TYR A 136 4.61 -0.43 -15.79
CA TYR A 136 4.81 -1.48 -16.79
C TYR A 136 6.20 -1.39 -17.41
#